data_88e354ba1aaa02083acb357747de58dd
#
_entry.id   88e354ba1aaa02083acb357747de58dd
#
_cell.length_a   1.000
_cell.length_b   1.000
_cell.length_c   1.000
_cell.angle_alpha   90.00
_cell.angle_beta   90.00
_cell.angle_gamma   90.00
#
_symmetry.space_group_name_H-M   'P 1'
#
loop_
_entity.id
_entity.type
_entity.pdbx_description
1 polymer ?
#
loop_
_entity_poly.entity_id
_entity_poly.type
_entity_poly.pdbx_seq_one_letter_code
_entity_poly.pdbx_strand_id
1 'polypeptide(L)'
;MHKNEYNTIVVGVAFSPNLKANVFEALRMSIFFDASLVMVHVGEKSTTKEAALQKIIADFPQSLPKYTVLWKAGQPAEVLLNACADEHADLLILGALQREGLLKYYIGSVARKLTRKCTCDVLLLIKPAVERLPCSFAVVNGLAHEKTEAAIARAFYVLHALGATRLTIVEEISEDAVAVKVDDDRGLRKSTIVKERITLREGSRVKKILSQVPEKLKRAVAHDVQPIFGRRGYSIGHFARVKRADLLVLNAPQKHSVWDRLFPHDLEYILSDLPTDVLIVR
;
A
#
# COMPACT_ATOMS: atom_id res chain seq x y z
N MET A 1 -8.30 15.91 14.00
CA MET A 1 -8.08 16.05 12.55
C MET A 1 -6.94 15.12 12.20
N HIS A 2 -7.18 14.02 11.53
CA HIS A 2 -6.11 13.21 10.99
C HIS A 2 -5.48 13.98 9.83
N LYS A 3 -4.18 14.24 9.93
CA LYS A 3 -3.39 14.86 8.86
C LYS A 3 -3.34 13.89 7.69
N ASN A 4 -4.21 14.08 6.71
CA ASN A 4 -4.33 13.18 5.54
C ASN A 4 -3.28 13.48 4.45
N GLU A 5 -2.30 14.32 4.72
CA GLU A 5 -1.32 14.80 3.75
C GLU A 5 0.06 14.23 4.06
N TYR A 6 0.77 13.84 3.01
CA TYR A 6 2.18 13.48 3.11
C TYR A 6 3.03 14.75 2.92
N ASN A 7 3.85 15.09 3.90
CA ASN A 7 4.78 16.24 3.84
C ASN A 7 6.23 15.78 3.78
N THR A 8 6.52 14.60 4.33
CA THR A 8 7.87 14.03 4.33
C THR A 8 7.80 12.58 3.87
N ILE A 9 8.53 12.29 2.81
CA ILE A 9 8.67 10.95 2.24
C ILE A 9 10.10 10.47 2.48
N VAL A 10 10.25 9.27 3.06
CA VAL A 10 11.53 8.56 3.14
C VAL A 10 11.57 7.47 2.09
N VAL A 11 12.68 7.32 1.37
CA VAL A 11 12.90 6.20 0.46
C VAL A 11 14.20 5.46 0.78
N GLY A 12 14.14 4.15 0.86
CA GLY A 12 15.33 3.31 0.96
C GLY A 12 16.02 3.18 -0.41
N VAL A 13 17.28 3.63 -0.50
CA VAL A 13 18.06 3.61 -1.73
C VAL A 13 19.09 2.49 -1.68
N ALA A 14 18.93 1.47 -2.52
CA ALA A 14 19.89 0.39 -2.71
C ALA A 14 20.52 0.46 -4.11
N PHE A 15 21.84 0.27 -4.21
CA PHE A 15 22.56 0.21 -5.49
C PHE A 15 22.27 -1.15 -6.16
N SER A 16 21.08 -1.29 -6.69
CA SER A 16 20.57 -2.46 -7.40
C SER A 16 20.25 -2.10 -8.87
N PRO A 17 19.96 -3.05 -9.75
CA PRO A 17 19.54 -2.76 -11.13
C PRO A 17 18.34 -1.80 -11.23
N ASN A 18 17.47 -1.77 -10.23
CA ASN A 18 16.29 -0.91 -10.19
C ASN A 18 16.53 0.46 -9.54
N LEU A 19 17.79 0.83 -9.20
CA LEU A 19 18.10 2.07 -8.52
C LEU A 19 17.49 3.30 -9.21
N LYS A 20 17.74 3.46 -10.52
CA LYS A 20 17.23 4.62 -11.29
C LYS A 20 15.70 4.68 -11.25
N ALA A 21 15.04 3.56 -11.45
CA ALA A 21 13.57 3.48 -11.44
C ALA A 21 13.01 3.81 -10.04
N ASN A 22 13.58 3.26 -8.97
CA ASN A 22 13.14 3.55 -7.59
C ASN A 22 13.33 5.03 -7.23
N VAL A 23 14.45 5.64 -7.61
CA VAL A 23 14.71 7.07 -7.37
C VAL A 23 13.71 7.93 -8.15
N PHE A 24 13.43 7.60 -9.41
CA PHE A 24 12.47 8.33 -10.24
C PHE A 24 11.05 8.23 -9.69
N GLU A 25 10.62 7.05 -9.23
CA GLU A 25 9.32 6.89 -8.58
C GLU A 25 9.22 7.72 -7.28
N ALA A 26 10.27 7.71 -6.45
CA ALA A 26 10.27 8.49 -5.23
C ALA A 26 10.23 10.00 -5.49
N LEU A 27 10.95 10.49 -6.50
CA LEU A 27 10.91 11.89 -6.94
C LEU A 27 9.50 12.27 -7.46
N ARG A 28 8.86 11.41 -8.28
CA ARG A 28 7.50 11.61 -8.76
C ARG A 28 6.50 11.66 -7.61
N MET A 29 6.58 10.73 -6.65
CA MET A 29 5.70 10.72 -5.48
C MET A 29 5.87 11.99 -4.64
N SER A 30 7.11 12.47 -4.47
CA SER A 30 7.38 13.74 -3.80
C SER A 30 6.70 14.93 -4.51
N ILE A 31 6.74 14.98 -5.84
CA ILE A 31 6.04 16.02 -6.63
C ILE A 31 4.53 15.89 -6.50
N PHE A 32 3.96 14.69 -6.65
CA PHE A 32 2.51 14.48 -6.59
C PHE A 32 1.91 14.87 -5.23
N PHE A 33 2.67 14.67 -4.16
CA PHE A 33 2.21 15.01 -2.80
C PHE A 33 2.68 16.38 -2.31
N ASP A 34 3.47 17.11 -3.10
CA ASP A 34 4.15 18.36 -2.69
C ASP A 34 4.93 18.16 -1.38
N ALA A 35 5.68 17.05 -1.30
CA ALA A 35 6.36 16.59 -0.12
C ALA A 35 7.88 16.71 -0.24
N SER A 36 8.59 16.89 0.88
CA SER A 36 10.05 16.76 0.93
C SER A 36 10.46 15.29 0.84
N LEU A 37 11.55 15.00 0.12
CA LEU A 37 12.05 13.64 -0.07
C LEU A 37 13.37 13.43 0.67
N VAL A 38 13.44 12.38 1.48
CA VAL A 38 14.68 11.94 2.16
C VAL A 38 15.10 10.59 1.60
N MET A 39 16.19 10.56 0.85
CA MET A 39 16.78 9.35 0.29
C MET A 39 17.79 8.77 1.28
N VAL A 40 17.60 7.54 1.73
CA VAL A 40 18.46 6.90 2.73
C VAL A 40 19.19 5.72 2.13
N HIS A 41 20.52 5.84 1.99
CA HIS A 41 21.39 4.71 1.67
C HIS A 41 21.99 4.13 2.95
N VAL A 42 21.86 2.83 3.11
CA VAL A 42 22.48 2.09 4.22
C VAL A 42 23.76 1.43 3.72
N GLY A 43 24.89 1.95 4.16
CA GLY A 43 26.23 1.52 3.77
C GLY A 43 27.22 2.67 3.75
N GLU A 44 28.46 2.36 3.44
CA GLU A 44 29.51 3.36 3.36
C GLU A 44 29.28 4.31 2.17
N LYS A 45 29.50 5.60 2.46
CA LYS A 45 29.56 6.64 1.43
C LYS A 45 30.86 6.49 0.64
N SER A 46 30.75 6.45 -0.68
CA SER A 46 31.93 6.57 -1.55
C SER A 46 31.64 7.61 -2.65
N THR A 47 32.72 8.24 -3.14
CA THR A 47 32.66 9.23 -4.24
C THR A 47 31.97 8.65 -5.48
N THR A 48 32.24 7.38 -5.79
CA THR A 48 31.62 6.68 -6.92
C THR A 48 30.11 6.51 -6.74
N LYS A 49 29.65 6.06 -5.56
CA LYS A 49 28.22 5.90 -5.26
C LYS A 49 27.51 7.25 -5.25
N GLU A 50 28.12 8.26 -4.64
CA GLU A 50 27.55 9.61 -4.60
C GLU A 50 27.41 10.20 -6.01
N ALA A 51 28.45 10.13 -6.83
CA ALA A 51 28.40 10.59 -8.22
C ALA A 51 27.35 9.83 -9.05
N ALA A 52 27.24 8.51 -8.87
CA ALA A 52 26.23 7.71 -9.55
C ALA A 52 24.80 8.12 -9.16
N LEU A 53 24.53 8.34 -7.87
CA LEU A 53 23.22 8.78 -7.40
C LEU A 53 22.89 10.19 -7.89
N GLN A 54 23.84 11.12 -7.81
CA GLN A 54 23.67 12.50 -8.31
C GLN A 54 23.40 12.53 -9.82
N LYS A 55 24.08 11.69 -10.59
CA LYS A 55 23.81 11.55 -12.02
C LYS A 55 22.38 11.08 -12.28
N ILE A 56 21.90 10.08 -11.53
CA ILE A 56 20.52 9.59 -11.65
C ILE A 56 19.52 10.70 -11.33
N ILE A 57 19.75 11.47 -10.26
CA ILE A 57 18.88 12.58 -9.87
C ILE A 57 18.89 13.68 -10.95
N ALA A 58 20.06 14.00 -11.50
CA ALA A 58 20.19 14.99 -12.58
C ALA A 58 19.50 14.55 -13.89
N ASP A 59 19.45 13.24 -14.16
CA ASP A 59 18.75 12.67 -15.31
C ASP A 59 17.21 12.74 -15.19
N PHE A 60 16.65 13.12 -14.03
CA PHE A 60 15.21 13.19 -13.83
C PHE A 60 14.58 14.29 -14.70
N PRO A 61 13.52 13.97 -15.50
CA PRO A 61 13.07 14.86 -16.57
C PRO A 61 12.18 16.03 -16.13
N GLN A 62 11.94 16.19 -14.83
CA GLN A 62 11.08 17.23 -14.26
C GLN A 62 11.88 18.09 -13.27
N SER A 63 11.28 19.21 -12.84
CA SER A 63 11.87 20.02 -11.76
C SER A 63 11.99 19.18 -10.49
N LEU A 64 13.17 19.22 -9.87
CA LEU A 64 13.44 18.44 -8.67
C LEU A 64 12.65 19.01 -7.48
N PRO A 65 12.00 18.16 -6.69
CA PRO A 65 11.43 18.56 -5.42
C PRO A 65 12.53 18.84 -4.41
N LYS A 66 12.16 19.36 -3.23
CA LYS A 66 13.10 19.46 -2.11
C LYS A 66 13.53 18.05 -1.69
N TYR A 67 14.82 17.75 -1.74
CA TYR A 67 15.34 16.45 -1.34
C TYR A 67 16.61 16.52 -0.50
N THR A 68 16.86 15.48 0.28
CA THR A 68 18.09 15.26 1.05
C THR A 68 18.55 13.82 0.86
N VAL A 69 19.88 13.60 0.86
CA VAL A 69 20.48 12.26 0.79
C VAL A 69 21.22 11.97 2.08
N LEU A 70 20.82 10.91 2.77
CA LEU A 70 21.43 10.43 4.00
C LEU A 70 22.21 9.14 3.74
N TRP A 71 23.48 9.15 4.18
CA TRP A 71 24.35 7.97 4.17
C TRP A 71 24.53 7.50 5.61
N LYS A 72 24.03 6.32 5.92
CA LYS A 72 23.98 5.79 7.29
C LYS A 72 24.58 4.39 7.33
N ALA A 73 25.43 4.11 8.31
CA ALA A 73 25.93 2.76 8.59
C ALA A 73 24.97 2.03 9.54
N GLY A 74 24.89 0.71 9.45
CA GLY A 74 24.11 -0.12 10.38
C GLY A 74 23.20 -1.15 9.68
N GLN A 75 22.30 -1.69 10.46
CA GLN A 75 21.31 -2.67 9.97
C GLN A 75 20.20 -1.96 9.18
N PRO A 76 19.94 -2.34 7.91
CA PRO A 76 19.06 -1.58 7.02
C PRO A 76 17.68 -1.29 7.61
N ALA A 77 17.03 -2.27 8.25
CA ALA A 77 15.71 -2.05 8.80
C ALA A 77 15.70 -1.07 9.97
N GLU A 78 16.74 -1.08 10.81
CA GLU A 78 16.83 -0.17 11.96
C GLU A 78 17.19 1.25 11.52
N VAL A 79 18.12 1.37 10.59
CA VAL A 79 18.48 2.67 10.02
C VAL A 79 17.28 3.36 9.37
N LEU A 80 16.48 2.61 8.58
CA LEU A 80 15.29 3.17 7.94
C LEU A 80 14.17 3.49 8.96
N LEU A 81 14.00 2.69 10.02
CA LEU A 81 13.03 3.01 11.09
C LEU A 81 13.44 4.30 11.81
N ASN A 82 14.73 4.44 12.14
CA ASN A 82 15.23 5.63 12.80
C ASN A 82 15.13 6.86 11.88
N ALA A 83 15.47 6.72 10.59
CA ALA A 83 15.31 7.80 9.63
C ALA A 83 13.85 8.25 9.50
N CYS A 84 12.90 7.32 9.47
CA CYS A 84 11.47 7.67 9.47
C CYS A 84 11.05 8.41 10.74
N ALA A 85 11.61 8.04 11.90
CA ALA A 85 11.31 8.71 13.16
C ALA A 85 11.96 10.10 13.25
N ASP A 86 13.25 10.20 12.93
CA ASP A 86 14.05 11.43 13.00
C ASP A 86 13.49 12.51 12.04
N GLU A 87 13.11 12.10 10.83
CA GLU A 87 12.59 12.98 9.78
C GLU A 87 11.06 13.19 9.86
N HIS A 88 10.40 12.60 10.87
CA HIS A 88 8.93 12.64 11.00
C HIS A 88 8.20 12.23 9.73
N ALA A 89 8.65 11.14 9.11
CA ALA A 89 8.12 10.67 7.83
C ALA A 89 6.64 10.32 7.90
N ASP A 90 5.89 10.76 6.89
CA ASP A 90 4.48 10.39 6.69
C ASP A 90 4.36 9.14 5.79
N LEU A 91 5.36 8.93 4.90
CA LEU A 91 5.41 7.81 3.96
C LEU A 91 6.82 7.25 3.84
N LEU A 92 6.95 5.91 3.90
CA LEU A 92 8.17 5.17 3.56
C LEU A 92 7.96 4.44 2.24
N ILE A 93 8.84 4.66 1.25
CA ILE A 93 8.82 3.98 -0.05
C ILE A 93 9.91 2.90 -0.07
N LEU A 94 9.55 1.69 -0.48
CA LEU A 94 10.43 0.53 -0.59
C LEU A 94 10.20 -0.19 -1.92
N GLY A 95 11.27 -0.62 -2.59
CA GLY A 95 11.20 -1.54 -3.73
C GLY A 95 11.01 -2.99 -3.27
N ALA A 96 10.13 -3.72 -3.94
CA ALA A 96 10.00 -5.17 -3.77
C ALA A 96 11.13 -5.92 -4.50
N LEU A 97 11.31 -7.19 -4.13
CA LEU A 97 12.25 -8.10 -4.77
C LEU A 97 11.50 -9.00 -5.74
N GLN A 98 12.10 -9.28 -6.89
CA GLN A 98 11.60 -10.28 -7.83
C GLN A 98 12.32 -11.61 -7.58
N ARG A 99 11.59 -12.74 -7.58
CA ARG A 99 12.21 -14.06 -7.57
C ARG A 99 12.80 -14.35 -8.93
N GLU A 100 14.06 -14.79 -8.97
CA GLU A 100 14.70 -15.25 -10.18
C GLU A 100 13.89 -16.38 -10.84
N GLY A 101 13.64 -16.23 -12.14
CA GLY A 101 12.89 -17.21 -12.94
C GLY A 101 11.37 -17.26 -12.70
N LEU A 102 10.81 -16.39 -11.85
CA LEU A 102 9.37 -16.31 -11.60
C LEU A 102 8.87 -14.88 -11.78
N LEU A 103 7.67 -14.72 -12.36
CA LEU A 103 6.96 -13.43 -12.45
C LEU A 103 6.29 -13.06 -11.12
N LYS A 104 6.88 -13.47 -10.00
CA LYS A 104 6.34 -13.22 -8.66
C LYS A 104 7.21 -12.24 -7.90
N TYR A 105 6.58 -11.24 -7.31
CA TYR A 105 7.21 -10.24 -6.46
C TYR A 105 6.92 -10.56 -4.99
N TYR A 106 7.90 -10.38 -4.15
CA TYR A 106 7.78 -10.56 -2.71
C TYR A 106 8.59 -9.52 -1.95
N ILE A 107 8.31 -9.35 -0.68
CA ILE A 107 9.13 -8.49 0.16
C ILE A 107 10.20 -9.30 0.89
N GLY A 108 11.43 -8.78 0.88
CA GLY A 108 12.53 -9.31 1.67
C GLY A 108 12.36 -9.07 3.18
N SER A 109 13.25 -9.65 3.96
CA SER A 109 13.22 -9.56 5.43
C SER A 109 13.24 -8.12 5.97
N VAL A 110 14.00 -7.23 5.33
CA VAL A 110 14.08 -5.80 5.68
C VAL A 110 12.72 -5.13 5.50
N ALA A 111 12.13 -5.21 4.30
CA ALA A 111 10.84 -4.59 4.03
C ALA A 111 9.73 -5.20 4.89
N ARG A 112 9.76 -6.51 5.16
CA ARG A 112 8.82 -7.18 6.07
C ARG A 112 8.94 -6.67 7.53
N LYS A 113 10.17 -6.42 8.03
CA LYS A 113 10.39 -5.80 9.34
C LYS A 113 9.84 -4.36 9.37
N LEU A 114 10.06 -3.60 8.30
CA LEU A 114 9.59 -2.22 8.16
C LEU A 114 8.06 -2.14 8.11
N THR A 115 7.40 -2.98 7.31
CA THR A 115 5.93 -3.03 7.22
C THR A 115 5.25 -3.40 8.54
N ARG A 116 5.94 -4.02 9.48
CA ARG A 116 5.42 -4.34 10.82
C ARG A 116 5.70 -3.26 11.85
N LYS A 117 6.85 -2.57 11.75
CA LYS A 117 7.38 -1.70 12.83
C LYS A 117 7.29 -0.21 12.52
N CYS A 118 7.24 0.19 11.25
CA CYS A 118 7.17 1.59 10.86
C CYS A 118 5.95 2.28 11.47
N THR A 119 6.06 3.54 11.80
CA THR A 119 4.96 4.35 12.37
C THR A 119 4.24 5.18 11.33
N CYS A 120 4.81 5.33 10.14
CA CYS A 120 4.21 5.98 8.98
C CYS A 120 3.64 4.96 7.98
N ASP A 121 2.91 5.44 6.97
CA ASP A 121 2.44 4.62 5.86
C ASP A 121 3.63 4.02 5.10
N VAL A 122 3.43 2.85 4.47
CA VAL A 122 4.48 2.16 3.71
C VAL A 122 3.99 1.82 2.32
N LEU A 123 4.67 2.34 1.29
CA LEU A 123 4.43 2.01 -0.12
C LEU A 123 5.46 1.01 -0.61
N LEU A 124 5.00 -0.12 -1.10
CA LEU A 124 5.80 -1.17 -1.71
C LEU A 124 5.65 -1.10 -3.23
N LEU A 125 6.73 -0.81 -3.94
CA LEU A 125 6.76 -0.75 -5.41
C LEU A 125 7.22 -2.10 -5.96
N ILE A 126 6.40 -2.74 -6.81
CA ILE A 126 6.75 -4.03 -7.41
C ILE A 126 7.46 -3.88 -8.76
N LYS A 127 7.11 -2.88 -9.53
CA LYS A 127 7.68 -2.60 -10.85
C LYS A 127 7.98 -1.12 -11.00
N PRO A 128 8.96 -0.60 -10.25
CA PRO A 128 9.35 0.79 -10.42
C PRO A 128 9.82 1.01 -11.86
N ALA A 129 9.40 2.13 -12.46
CA ALA A 129 9.69 2.45 -13.84
C ALA A 129 10.40 3.80 -13.98
N VAL A 130 11.31 3.89 -14.95
CA VAL A 130 11.96 5.17 -15.30
C VAL A 130 10.92 6.11 -15.94
N GLU A 131 10.10 5.58 -16.84
CA GLU A 131 8.97 6.29 -17.41
C GLU A 131 7.76 6.25 -16.47
N ARG A 132 6.95 7.31 -16.47
CA ARG A 132 5.74 7.34 -15.65
C ARG A 132 4.73 6.32 -16.16
N LEU A 133 4.38 5.35 -15.32
CA LEU A 133 3.19 4.53 -15.51
C LEU A 133 2.03 5.16 -14.74
N PRO A 134 0.90 5.46 -15.39
CA PRO A 134 -0.24 6.05 -14.69
C PRO A 134 -0.88 5.06 -13.74
N CYS A 135 -1.15 5.49 -12.51
CA CYS A 135 -2.06 4.78 -11.61
C CYS A 135 -3.49 5.19 -12.00
N SER A 136 -4.27 4.29 -12.54
CA SER A 136 -5.63 4.57 -13.02
C SER A 136 -6.70 3.96 -12.14
N PHE A 137 -6.38 2.83 -11.51
CA PHE A 137 -7.31 2.02 -10.74
C PHE A 137 -6.68 1.47 -9.46
N ALA A 138 -7.36 1.67 -8.35
CA ALA A 138 -6.97 1.07 -7.08
C ALA A 138 -8.07 0.22 -6.45
N VAL A 139 -7.63 -0.70 -5.59
CA VAL A 139 -8.47 -1.47 -4.70
C VAL A 139 -8.10 -1.11 -3.26
N VAL A 140 -9.09 -0.86 -2.40
CA VAL A 140 -8.86 -0.67 -0.97
C VAL A 140 -9.61 -1.72 -0.15
N ASN A 141 -8.95 -2.20 0.90
CA ASN A 141 -9.57 -3.15 1.82
C ASN A 141 -10.61 -2.44 2.70
N GLY A 142 -11.88 -2.77 2.48
CA GLY A 142 -13.03 -2.28 3.23
C GLY A 142 -13.38 -3.12 4.46
N LEU A 143 -12.53 -4.04 4.90
CA LEU A 143 -12.74 -4.93 6.04
C LEU A 143 -13.24 -4.17 7.28
N ALA A 144 -14.11 -4.80 8.09
CA ALA A 144 -14.55 -4.28 9.38
C ALA A 144 -13.37 -4.24 10.38
N HIS A 145 -12.68 -3.12 10.40
CA HIS A 145 -11.50 -2.86 11.23
C HIS A 145 -11.47 -1.38 11.63
N GLU A 146 -10.93 -1.04 12.79
CA GLU A 146 -10.88 0.34 13.30
C GLU A 146 -10.17 1.33 12.37
N LYS A 147 -9.16 0.86 11.61
CA LYS A 147 -8.37 1.68 10.68
C LYS A 147 -8.95 1.75 9.27
N THR A 148 -10.05 1.09 8.98
CA THR A 148 -10.63 1.06 7.62
C THR A 148 -11.07 2.44 7.15
N GLU A 149 -11.60 3.25 8.05
CA GLU A 149 -11.95 4.64 7.75
C GLU A 149 -10.74 5.44 7.30
N ALA A 150 -9.63 5.35 8.05
CA ALA A 150 -8.38 5.99 7.69
C ALA A 150 -7.80 5.47 6.36
N ALA A 151 -7.86 4.16 6.11
CA ALA A 151 -7.37 3.57 4.87
C ALA A 151 -8.19 4.00 3.65
N ILE A 152 -9.52 4.07 3.77
CA ILE A 152 -10.39 4.56 2.69
C ILE A 152 -10.11 6.05 2.42
N ALA A 153 -10.05 6.88 3.46
CA ALA A 153 -9.74 8.30 3.32
C ALA A 153 -8.35 8.52 2.68
N ARG A 154 -7.35 7.74 3.11
CA ARG A 154 -6.00 7.76 2.53
C ARG A 154 -6.00 7.31 1.07
N ALA A 155 -6.76 6.28 0.71
CA ALA A 155 -6.89 5.83 -0.67
C ALA A 155 -7.42 6.96 -1.57
N PHE A 156 -8.48 7.66 -1.18
CA PHE A 156 -9.00 8.80 -1.94
C PHE A 156 -7.97 9.93 -2.10
N TYR A 157 -7.26 10.27 -1.02
CA TYR A 157 -6.21 11.29 -1.07
C TYR A 157 -5.09 10.90 -2.05
N VAL A 158 -4.55 9.69 -1.91
CA VAL A 158 -3.46 9.21 -2.75
C VAL A 158 -3.88 9.14 -4.22
N LEU A 159 -5.06 8.60 -4.50
CA LEU A 159 -5.58 8.50 -5.87
C LEU A 159 -5.82 9.86 -6.51
N HIS A 160 -6.34 10.81 -5.74
CA HIS A 160 -6.51 12.19 -6.23
C HIS A 160 -5.16 12.82 -6.61
N ALA A 161 -4.13 12.67 -5.76
CA ALA A 161 -2.79 13.18 -6.03
C ALA A 161 -2.12 12.50 -7.24
N LEU A 162 -2.33 11.20 -7.42
CA LEU A 162 -1.80 10.43 -8.56
C LEU A 162 -2.56 10.66 -9.87
N GLY A 163 -3.75 11.30 -9.81
CA GLY A 163 -4.63 11.47 -10.96
C GLY A 163 -5.38 10.21 -11.37
N ALA A 164 -5.55 9.26 -10.44
CA ALA A 164 -6.31 8.04 -10.67
C ALA A 164 -7.81 8.34 -10.72
N THR A 165 -8.53 7.56 -11.53
CA THR A 165 -9.95 7.82 -11.82
C THR A 165 -10.90 6.82 -11.18
N ARG A 166 -10.41 5.66 -10.70
CA ARG A 166 -11.25 4.57 -10.21
C ARG A 166 -10.76 3.94 -8.93
N LEU A 167 -11.69 3.67 -8.01
CA LEU A 167 -11.46 2.98 -6.73
C LEU A 167 -12.55 1.93 -6.51
N THR A 168 -12.18 0.70 -6.21
CA THR A 168 -13.10 -0.31 -5.67
C THR A 168 -12.80 -0.57 -4.21
N ILE A 169 -13.79 -0.37 -3.35
CA ILE A 169 -13.72 -0.71 -1.92
C ILE A 169 -14.19 -2.16 -1.80
N VAL A 170 -13.25 -3.04 -1.47
CA VAL A 170 -13.52 -4.48 -1.39
C VAL A 170 -13.73 -4.90 0.05
N GLU A 171 -14.91 -5.44 0.33
CA GLU A 171 -15.24 -6.06 1.60
C GLU A 171 -14.95 -7.55 1.52
N GLU A 172 -13.85 -7.97 2.10
CA GLU A 172 -13.46 -9.38 2.14
C GLU A 172 -14.16 -10.10 3.30
N ILE A 173 -15.14 -10.92 2.98
CA ILE A 173 -15.99 -11.65 3.91
C ILE A 173 -15.51 -13.11 3.95
N SER A 174 -15.19 -13.62 5.14
CA SER A 174 -14.84 -15.04 5.30
C SER A 174 -16.02 -15.94 4.89
N GLU A 175 -15.73 -17.02 4.17
CA GLU A 175 -16.71 -18.04 3.82
C GLU A 175 -17.39 -18.63 5.07
N ASP A 176 -16.65 -18.74 6.17
CA ASP A 176 -17.16 -19.23 7.46
C ASP A 176 -18.28 -18.33 8.03
N ALA A 177 -18.32 -17.05 7.64
CA ALA A 177 -19.38 -16.14 8.07
C ALA A 177 -20.76 -16.52 7.51
N VAL A 178 -20.81 -17.30 6.43
CA VAL A 178 -22.07 -17.77 5.84
C VAL A 178 -22.62 -18.96 6.61
N ALA A 179 -21.79 -19.84 7.16
CA ALA A 179 -22.10 -20.98 8.04
C ALA A 179 -23.34 -21.82 7.68
N VAL A 180 -23.68 -21.89 6.39
CA VAL A 180 -24.82 -22.65 5.88
C VAL A 180 -24.33 -23.76 4.98
N LYS A 181 -24.64 -25.00 5.33
CA LYS A 181 -24.36 -26.17 4.52
C LYS A 181 -25.31 -26.17 3.30
N VAL A 182 -24.77 -26.33 2.12
CA VAL A 182 -25.51 -26.29 0.85
C VAL A 182 -25.53 -27.71 0.27
N ASP A 183 -26.48 -28.52 0.73
CA ASP A 183 -26.67 -29.91 0.27
C ASP A 183 -27.95 -30.06 -0.58
N ASP A 184 -28.82 -29.06 -0.54
CA ASP A 184 -30.11 -29.02 -1.23
C ASP A 184 -30.55 -27.59 -1.60
N ASP A 185 -31.64 -27.44 -2.33
CA ASP A 185 -32.21 -26.15 -2.73
C ASP A 185 -32.60 -25.26 -1.51
N ARG A 186 -33.00 -25.85 -0.41
CA ARG A 186 -33.30 -25.12 0.82
C ARG A 186 -32.06 -24.55 1.47
N GLY A 187 -30.99 -25.35 1.53
CA GLY A 187 -29.68 -24.90 1.98
C GLY A 187 -29.15 -23.78 1.10
N LEU A 188 -29.28 -23.91 -0.24
CA LEU A 188 -28.84 -22.87 -1.20
C LEU A 188 -29.57 -21.55 -0.98
N ARG A 189 -30.92 -21.58 -0.89
CA ARG A 189 -31.75 -20.38 -0.61
C ARG A 189 -31.34 -19.71 0.71
N LYS A 190 -31.14 -20.51 1.76
CA LYS A 190 -30.73 -20.01 3.07
C LYS A 190 -29.33 -19.34 3.01
N SER A 191 -28.39 -19.96 2.31
CA SER A 191 -27.05 -19.40 2.08
C SER A 191 -27.13 -18.06 1.33
N THR A 192 -27.94 -17.98 0.27
CA THR A 192 -28.16 -16.73 -0.50
C THR A 192 -28.69 -15.62 0.39
N ILE A 193 -29.74 -15.88 1.19
CA ILE A 193 -30.30 -14.88 2.12
C ILE A 193 -29.27 -14.39 3.13
N VAL A 194 -28.44 -15.29 3.67
CA VAL A 194 -27.38 -14.92 4.62
C VAL A 194 -26.32 -14.04 3.94
N LYS A 195 -25.89 -14.41 2.74
CA LYS A 195 -24.95 -13.59 1.95
C LYS A 195 -25.50 -12.20 1.65
N GLU A 196 -26.75 -12.09 1.23
CA GLU A 196 -27.41 -10.80 0.98
C GLU A 196 -27.47 -9.92 2.23
N ARG A 197 -27.85 -10.50 3.39
CA ARG A 197 -27.86 -9.77 4.67
C ARG A 197 -26.48 -9.25 5.07
N ILE A 198 -25.45 -10.07 4.94
CA ILE A 198 -24.08 -9.67 5.21
C ILE A 198 -23.67 -8.52 4.26
N THR A 199 -23.93 -8.68 2.96
CA THR A 199 -23.63 -7.65 1.95
C THR A 199 -24.31 -6.32 2.26
N LEU A 200 -25.60 -6.33 2.64
CA LEU A 200 -26.34 -5.11 2.99
C LEU A 200 -25.77 -4.45 4.26
N ARG A 201 -25.42 -5.24 5.27
CA ARG A 201 -24.83 -4.73 6.52
C ARG A 201 -23.50 -4.06 6.27
N GLU A 202 -22.60 -4.75 5.58
CA GLU A 202 -21.26 -4.25 5.30
C GLU A 202 -21.31 -3.04 4.35
N GLY A 203 -22.11 -3.09 3.30
CA GLY A 203 -22.32 -1.96 2.40
C GLY A 203 -22.90 -0.73 3.11
N SER A 204 -23.73 -0.90 4.13
CA SER A 204 -24.22 0.21 4.97
C SER A 204 -23.11 0.81 5.82
N ARG A 205 -22.19 -0.02 6.33
CA ARG A 205 -21.01 0.43 7.08
C ARG A 205 -20.09 1.25 6.21
N VAL A 206 -19.75 0.77 5.01
CA VAL A 206 -18.88 1.48 4.07
C VAL A 206 -19.53 2.78 3.59
N LYS A 207 -20.83 2.80 3.33
CA LYS A 207 -21.58 4.03 3.00
C LYS A 207 -21.43 5.10 4.09
N LYS A 208 -21.47 4.70 5.37
CA LYS A 208 -21.24 5.62 6.49
C LYS A 208 -19.81 6.17 6.46
N ILE A 209 -18.81 5.35 6.19
CA ILE A 209 -17.42 5.81 6.04
C ILE A 209 -17.31 6.79 4.87
N LEU A 210 -17.87 6.45 3.72
CA LEU A 210 -17.87 7.30 2.53
C LEU A 210 -18.54 8.66 2.75
N SER A 211 -19.54 8.75 3.64
CA SER A 211 -20.16 10.04 3.97
C SER A 211 -19.20 11.02 4.66
N GLN A 212 -18.12 10.53 5.25
CA GLN A 212 -17.10 11.33 5.93
C GLN A 212 -15.95 11.75 5.00
N VAL A 213 -15.82 11.12 3.82
CA VAL A 213 -14.81 11.48 2.83
C VAL A 213 -15.20 12.80 2.17
N PRO A 214 -14.28 13.78 2.03
CA PRO A 214 -14.56 15.07 1.40
C PRO A 214 -15.13 14.92 -0.02
N GLU A 215 -16.22 15.64 -0.32
CA GLU A 215 -16.90 15.57 -1.60
C GLU A 215 -15.98 15.86 -2.80
N LYS A 216 -15.00 16.78 -2.64
CA LYS A 216 -14.01 17.08 -3.66
C LYS A 216 -13.25 15.82 -4.11
N LEU A 217 -12.83 14.98 -3.15
CA LEU A 217 -12.10 13.75 -3.44
C LEU A 217 -13.01 12.68 -4.07
N LYS A 218 -14.24 12.53 -3.57
CA LYS A 218 -15.22 11.58 -4.12
C LYS A 218 -15.63 11.91 -5.56
N ARG A 219 -15.73 13.19 -5.92
CA ARG A 219 -16.05 13.61 -7.29
C ARG A 219 -14.88 13.39 -8.25
N ALA A 220 -13.65 13.45 -7.76
CA ALA A 220 -12.46 13.23 -8.58
C ALA A 220 -12.21 11.76 -8.90
N VAL A 221 -12.69 10.83 -8.03
CA VAL A 221 -12.43 9.39 -8.14
C VAL A 221 -13.76 8.64 -8.15
N ALA A 222 -14.13 8.07 -9.29
CA ALA A 222 -15.28 7.17 -9.37
C ALA A 222 -15.05 5.94 -8.46
N HIS A 223 -16.05 5.59 -7.65
CA HIS A 223 -15.88 4.54 -6.66
C HIS A 223 -17.10 3.63 -6.56
N ASP A 224 -16.83 2.37 -6.27
CA ASP A 224 -17.83 1.34 -6.01
C ASP A 224 -17.46 0.50 -4.79
N VAL A 225 -18.45 -0.22 -4.24
CA VAL A 225 -18.26 -1.13 -3.11
C VAL A 225 -18.60 -2.54 -3.58
N GLN A 226 -17.65 -3.46 -3.43
CA GLN A 226 -17.82 -4.84 -3.85
C GLN A 226 -17.49 -5.82 -2.73
N PRO A 227 -18.48 -6.57 -2.21
CA PRO A 227 -18.23 -7.68 -1.31
C PRO A 227 -17.65 -8.87 -2.10
N ILE A 228 -16.67 -9.54 -1.52
CA ILE A 228 -16.12 -10.80 -1.99
C ILE A 228 -16.16 -11.83 -0.85
N PHE A 229 -16.55 -13.05 -1.16
CA PHE A 229 -16.53 -14.15 -0.20
C PHE A 229 -15.31 -15.02 -0.47
N GLY A 230 -14.52 -15.30 0.58
CA GLY A 230 -13.33 -16.09 0.44
C GLY A 230 -12.41 -16.07 1.64
N ARG A 231 -11.15 -16.42 1.42
CA ARG A 231 -10.13 -16.45 2.48
C ARG A 231 -9.46 -15.09 2.60
N ARG A 232 -9.51 -14.52 3.80
CA ARG A 232 -8.90 -13.22 4.11
C ARG A 232 -7.44 -13.11 3.66
N GLY A 233 -7.07 -11.96 3.12
CA GLY A 233 -5.74 -11.63 2.60
C GLY A 233 -5.43 -12.28 1.25
N TYR A 234 -5.89 -13.52 1.01
CA TYR A 234 -5.74 -14.17 -0.28
C TYR A 234 -6.72 -13.62 -1.33
N SER A 235 -7.99 -13.52 -0.98
CA SER A 235 -9.05 -13.18 -1.95
C SER A 235 -8.94 -11.75 -2.44
N ILE A 236 -8.60 -10.79 -1.58
CA ILE A 236 -8.40 -9.40 -2.01
C ILE A 236 -7.15 -9.23 -2.88
N GLY A 237 -6.05 -9.93 -2.56
CA GLY A 237 -4.86 -9.93 -3.41
C GLY A 237 -5.13 -10.52 -4.79
N HIS A 238 -5.87 -11.65 -4.83
CA HIS A 238 -6.30 -12.26 -6.08
C HIS A 238 -7.24 -11.34 -6.88
N PHE A 239 -8.21 -10.72 -6.20
CA PHE A 239 -9.12 -9.74 -6.80
C PHE A 239 -8.36 -8.59 -7.44
N ALA A 240 -7.42 -7.95 -6.73
CA ALA A 240 -6.62 -6.86 -7.24
C ALA A 240 -5.84 -7.29 -8.50
N ARG A 241 -5.26 -8.50 -8.50
CA ARG A 241 -4.53 -9.06 -9.65
C ARG A 241 -5.44 -9.30 -10.85
N VAL A 242 -6.59 -9.96 -10.66
CA VAL A 242 -7.54 -10.28 -11.74
C VAL A 242 -8.14 -9.01 -12.35
N LYS A 243 -8.44 -8.01 -11.52
CA LYS A 243 -8.94 -6.71 -11.96
C LYS A 243 -7.85 -5.79 -12.51
N ARG A 244 -6.58 -6.21 -12.46
CA ARG A 244 -5.41 -5.42 -12.91
C ARG A 244 -5.36 -4.05 -12.21
N ALA A 245 -5.53 -4.07 -10.89
CA ALA A 245 -5.36 -2.85 -10.11
C ALA A 245 -3.90 -2.39 -10.14
N ASP A 246 -3.68 -1.08 -10.21
CA ASP A 246 -2.36 -0.46 -10.17
C ASP A 246 -1.88 -0.31 -8.72
N LEU A 247 -2.82 -0.18 -7.78
CA LEU A 247 -2.53 -0.01 -6.36
C LEU A 247 -3.51 -0.82 -5.51
N LEU A 248 -3.00 -1.53 -4.50
CA LEU A 248 -3.77 -2.16 -3.43
C LEU A 248 -3.51 -1.42 -2.12
N VAL A 249 -4.56 -0.88 -1.49
CA VAL A 249 -4.47 -0.17 -0.21
C VAL A 249 -4.97 -1.08 0.91
N LEU A 250 -4.15 -1.25 1.94
CA LEU A 250 -4.39 -2.16 3.06
C LEU A 250 -4.25 -1.45 4.40
N ASN A 251 -4.97 -1.92 5.40
CA ASN A 251 -4.75 -1.52 6.78
C ASN A 251 -3.47 -2.14 7.32
N ALA A 252 -2.69 -1.38 8.07
CA ALA A 252 -1.58 -1.94 8.83
C ALA A 252 -2.10 -2.84 9.95
N PRO A 253 -1.39 -3.94 10.30
CA PRO A 253 -1.76 -4.80 11.41
C PRO A 253 -1.73 -4.03 12.74
N GLN A 254 -2.62 -4.38 13.66
CA GLN A 254 -2.65 -3.81 15.01
C GLN A 254 -1.44 -4.23 15.82
N LYS A 255 -0.91 -3.32 16.65
CA LYS A 255 0.28 -3.60 17.48
C LYS A 255 -0.04 -4.36 18.78
N HIS A 256 -1.30 -4.52 19.19
CA HIS A 256 -1.67 -4.80 20.58
C HIS A 256 -2.55 -6.03 20.85
N SER A 257 -2.88 -6.87 19.88
CA SER A 257 -3.64 -8.09 20.16
C SER A 257 -2.72 -9.31 20.27
N VAL A 258 -2.88 -10.08 21.37
CA VAL A 258 -2.26 -11.42 21.51
C VAL A 258 -2.76 -12.34 20.38
N TRP A 259 -3.99 -12.10 19.90
CA TRP A 259 -4.61 -12.78 18.77
C TRP A 259 -3.95 -12.43 17.44
N ASP A 260 -3.42 -11.21 17.26
CA ASP A 260 -2.67 -10.81 16.06
C ASP A 260 -1.31 -11.52 15.95
N ARG A 261 -0.77 -12.02 17.07
CA ARG A 261 0.39 -12.94 17.04
C ARG A 261 0.03 -14.33 16.53
N LEU A 262 -1.24 -14.72 16.66
CA LEU A 262 -1.74 -16.02 16.21
C LEU A 262 -2.28 -15.99 14.78
N PHE A 263 -2.69 -14.81 14.27
CA PHE A 263 -3.28 -14.64 12.94
C PHE A 263 -2.69 -13.48 12.13
N PRO A 264 -1.36 -13.38 11.93
CA PRO A 264 -0.77 -12.40 11.03
C PRO A 264 -0.95 -12.77 9.54
N HIS A 265 -1.85 -13.71 9.23
CA HIS A 265 -1.87 -14.40 7.94
C HIS A 265 -2.35 -13.52 6.79
N ASP A 266 -3.27 -12.59 7.02
CA ASP A 266 -3.91 -11.83 5.93
C ASP A 266 -2.90 -10.97 5.16
N LEU A 267 -2.11 -10.16 5.87
CA LEU A 267 -1.07 -9.34 5.24
C LEU A 267 0.10 -10.20 4.73
N GLU A 268 0.48 -11.27 5.44
CA GLU A 268 1.60 -12.14 5.03
C GLU A 268 1.35 -12.85 3.70
N TYR A 269 0.09 -13.22 3.39
CA TYR A 269 -0.24 -13.75 2.06
C TYR A 269 0.06 -12.75 0.96
N ILE A 270 -0.37 -11.50 1.14
CA ILE A 270 -0.14 -10.44 0.16
C ILE A 270 1.35 -10.13 0.05
N LEU A 271 2.06 -10.05 1.17
CA LEU A 271 3.49 -9.74 1.20
C LEU A 271 4.38 -10.87 0.63
N SER A 272 3.89 -12.10 0.59
CA SER A 272 4.60 -13.24 0.00
C SER A 272 4.42 -13.36 -1.52
N ASP A 273 3.36 -12.76 -2.07
CA ASP A 273 3.05 -12.73 -3.50
C ASP A 273 2.29 -11.44 -3.83
N LEU A 274 3.03 -10.33 -3.96
CA LEU A 274 2.46 -9.01 -4.19
C LEU A 274 1.68 -8.97 -5.51
N PRO A 275 0.38 -8.59 -5.49
CA PRO A 275 -0.44 -8.57 -6.69
C PRO A 275 -0.15 -7.36 -7.59
N THR A 276 0.19 -6.24 -7.01
CA THR A 276 0.46 -4.94 -7.59
C THR A 276 1.26 -4.10 -6.57
N ASP A 277 1.46 -2.81 -6.79
CA ASP A 277 1.96 -1.92 -5.76
C ASP A 277 1.03 -1.93 -4.55
N VAL A 278 1.60 -1.87 -3.35
CA VAL A 278 0.83 -2.00 -2.10
C VAL A 278 1.11 -0.84 -1.17
N LEU A 279 0.06 -0.10 -0.79
CA LEU A 279 0.10 0.91 0.25
C LEU A 279 -0.47 0.35 1.55
N ILE A 280 0.33 0.34 2.60
CA ILE A 280 -0.06 -0.08 3.95
C ILE A 280 -0.28 1.18 4.79
N VAL A 281 -1.53 1.44 5.20
CA VAL A 281 -1.96 2.64 5.95
C VAL A 281 -1.91 2.36 7.45
N ARG A 282 -1.32 3.31 8.20
CA ARG A 282 -1.07 3.23 9.66
C ARG A 282 -2.09 3.99 10.52
#